data_1ec27a65b960e54ab756b2e7c6cb4867
#
_entry.id   1ec27a65b960e54ab756b2e7c6cb4867
#
_cell.length_a   1.000
_cell.length_b   1.000
_cell.length_c   1.000
_cell.angle_alpha   90.00
_cell.angle_beta   90.00
_cell.angle_gamma   90.00
#
_symmetry.space_group_name_H-M   'P 1'
#
loop_
_entity.id
_entity.type
_entity.pdbx_description
1 polymer ?
#
loop_
_entity_poly.entity_id
_entity_poly.type
_entity_poly.pdbx_seq_one_letter_code
_entity_poly.pdbx_strand_id
1 'polypeptide(L)'
;MYKISLFNTMAKTIETYKGMPVIEASDSKDLEKKLEKMERIKPPFAVKISRRTKMIKKDAFNSCTYIAAILIPDSVTEIGENAFFGCTGLTSSINIPDSVTNIGDHAFEGCEGLTSINIPDSVTNIGY
;
A
#
# COMPACT_ATOMS: atom_id res chain seq x y z
N MET A 1 -0.32 20.88 -1.39
CA MET A 1 -1.61 20.20 -1.22
C MET A 1 -2.19 19.89 -2.58
N TYR A 2 -2.56 18.66 -2.78
CA TYR A 2 -3.13 18.20 -4.05
C TYR A 2 -4.65 18.30 -3.97
N LYS A 3 -5.24 19.08 -4.88
CA LYS A 3 -6.69 19.20 -4.95
C LYS A 3 -7.19 18.58 -6.23
N ILE A 4 -8.16 17.71 -6.11
CA ILE A 4 -8.98 17.35 -7.25
C ILE A 4 -10.23 18.19 -7.19
N SER A 5 -10.39 19.04 -8.18
CA SER A 5 -11.66 19.69 -8.42
C SER A 5 -12.51 18.72 -9.20
N LEU A 6 -13.46 18.11 -8.57
CA LEU A 6 -14.33 17.13 -9.20
C LEU A 6 -15.55 17.74 -9.81
N PHE A 7 -15.49 18.93 -10.32
CA PHE A 7 -16.65 19.53 -10.96
C PHE A 7 -17.87 19.65 -10.06
N ASN A 8 -17.78 19.18 -8.85
CA ASN A 8 -18.78 19.42 -7.87
C ASN A 8 -18.24 20.51 -6.98
N THR A 9 -19.11 21.15 -6.35
CA THR A 9 -18.82 22.22 -5.43
C THR A 9 -17.97 21.79 -4.25
N MET A 10 -17.69 20.50 -4.16
CA MET A 10 -16.85 19.97 -3.11
C MET A 10 -15.49 19.62 -3.67
N ALA A 11 -14.64 20.62 -3.79
CA ALA A 11 -13.24 20.36 -4.02
C ALA A 11 -12.72 19.55 -2.85
N LYS A 12 -12.66 18.25 -3.02
CA LYS A 12 -12.03 17.40 -2.00
C LYS A 12 -10.54 17.54 -2.11
N THR A 13 -9.93 17.91 -1.01
CA THR A 13 -8.49 17.81 -0.87
C THR A 13 -8.14 16.33 -0.85
N ILE A 14 -7.27 15.92 -1.76
CA ILE A 14 -6.73 14.57 -1.72
C ILE A 14 -5.61 14.55 -0.71
N GLU A 15 -5.66 13.58 0.19
CA GLU A 15 -4.55 13.29 1.08
C GLU A 15 -3.30 13.02 0.25
N THR A 16 -2.17 13.58 0.66
CA THR A 16 -0.90 13.36 -0.02
C THR A 16 0.13 12.77 0.92
N TYR A 17 1.02 11.98 0.37
CA TYR A 17 2.17 11.44 1.04
C TYR A 17 3.40 11.72 0.19
N LYS A 18 4.34 12.52 0.71
CA LYS A 18 5.54 12.95 -0.04
C LYS A 18 5.20 13.52 -1.42
N GLY A 19 4.12 14.30 -1.48
CA GLY A 19 3.68 14.94 -2.71
C GLY A 19 2.87 14.05 -3.65
N MET A 20 2.67 12.80 -3.32
CA MET A 20 1.88 11.86 -4.13
C MET A 20 0.45 11.76 -3.60
N PRO A 21 -0.54 11.57 -4.48
CA PRO A 21 -1.89 11.24 -4.03
C PRO A 21 -1.90 9.95 -3.21
N VAL A 22 -2.74 9.91 -2.18
CA VAL A 22 -2.95 8.71 -1.37
C VAL A 22 -4.32 8.15 -1.67
N ILE A 23 -4.38 6.86 -2.00
CA ILE A 23 -5.64 6.17 -2.26
C ILE A 23 -5.78 5.06 -1.24
N GLU A 24 -6.92 5.05 -0.54
CA GLU A 24 -7.22 3.97 0.40
C GLU A 24 -7.73 2.76 -0.37
N ALA A 25 -7.13 1.60 -0.13
CA ALA A 25 -7.54 0.35 -0.77
C ALA A 25 -7.20 -0.84 0.11
N SER A 26 -7.99 -1.90 -0.01
CA SER A 26 -7.77 -3.16 0.72
C SER A 26 -6.91 -4.15 -0.08
N ASP A 27 -6.97 -4.07 -1.40
CA ASP A 27 -6.21 -4.91 -2.33
C ASP A 27 -6.16 -4.26 -3.71
N SER A 28 -5.50 -4.92 -4.66
CA SER A 28 -5.36 -4.40 -6.02
C SER A 28 -6.67 -4.25 -6.75
N LYS A 29 -7.63 -5.15 -6.52
CA LYS A 29 -8.94 -5.07 -7.18
C LYS A 29 -9.73 -3.87 -6.70
N ASP A 30 -9.72 -3.63 -5.39
CA ASP A 30 -10.34 -2.45 -4.81
C ASP A 30 -9.68 -1.18 -5.34
N LEU A 31 -8.35 -1.18 -5.42
CA LEU A 31 -7.59 -0.06 -5.96
C LEU A 31 -7.96 0.22 -7.42
N GLU A 32 -8.00 -0.82 -8.26
CA GLU A 32 -8.37 -0.68 -9.66
C GLU A 32 -9.76 -0.08 -9.85
N LYS A 33 -10.73 -0.53 -9.07
CA LYS A 33 -12.10 0.01 -9.09
C LYS A 33 -12.12 1.49 -8.74
N LYS A 34 -11.33 1.89 -7.76
CA LYS A 34 -11.25 3.29 -7.34
C LYS A 34 -10.56 4.13 -8.40
N LEU A 35 -9.51 3.61 -9.01
CA LEU A 35 -8.79 4.31 -10.08
C LEU A 35 -9.65 4.53 -11.31
N GLU A 36 -10.51 3.59 -11.67
CA GLU A 36 -11.46 3.76 -12.77
C GLU A 36 -12.37 4.96 -12.57
N LYS A 37 -12.70 5.26 -11.34
CA LYS A 37 -13.55 6.41 -10.98
C LYS A 37 -12.77 7.70 -10.85
N MET A 38 -11.46 7.62 -10.76
CA MET A 38 -10.57 8.75 -10.51
C MET A 38 -9.69 9.03 -11.73
N GLU A 39 -10.33 9.32 -12.85
CA GLU A 39 -9.68 9.44 -14.17
C GLU A 39 -8.46 10.37 -14.23
N ARG A 40 -8.31 11.25 -13.25
CA ARG A 40 -7.24 12.24 -13.25
C ARG A 40 -6.05 11.87 -12.37
N ILE A 41 -6.15 10.78 -11.65
CA ILE A 41 -5.03 10.34 -10.82
C ILE A 41 -4.16 9.41 -11.62
N LYS A 42 -2.91 9.81 -11.76
CA LYS A 42 -1.90 9.03 -12.48
C LYS A 42 -0.78 8.62 -11.53
N PRO A 43 -0.14 7.48 -11.77
CA PRO A 43 1.05 7.10 -11.00
C PRO A 43 2.14 8.17 -11.10
N PRO A 44 2.99 8.29 -10.08
CA PRO A 44 3.01 7.47 -8.87
C PRO A 44 1.99 7.92 -7.83
N PHE A 45 1.50 6.97 -7.05
CA PHE A 45 0.67 7.27 -5.89
C PHE A 45 0.98 6.33 -4.73
N ALA A 46 0.55 6.72 -3.53
CA ALA A 46 0.65 5.91 -2.34
C ALA A 46 -0.69 5.20 -2.09
N VAL A 47 -0.62 3.99 -1.57
CA VAL A 47 -1.81 3.26 -1.13
C VAL A 47 -1.82 3.21 0.39
N LYS A 48 -2.95 3.59 0.96
CA LYS A 48 -3.22 3.50 2.38
C LYS A 48 -4.15 2.33 2.61
N ILE A 49 -3.70 1.38 3.40
CA ILE A 49 -4.53 0.24 3.76
C ILE A 49 -5.59 0.70 4.75
N SER A 50 -6.83 0.24 4.57
CA SER A 50 -7.94 0.61 5.45
C SER A 50 -7.66 0.21 6.90
N ARG A 51 -8.03 1.08 7.84
CA ARG A 51 -7.93 0.82 9.28
C ARG A 51 -8.75 -0.37 9.76
N ARG A 52 -9.64 -0.88 8.92
CA ARG A 52 -10.44 -2.06 9.23
C ARG A 52 -9.76 -3.35 8.81
N THR A 53 -8.66 -3.25 8.08
CA THR A 53 -7.93 -4.42 7.58
C THR A 53 -7.11 -5.03 8.71
N LYS A 54 -7.36 -6.31 8.98
CA LYS A 54 -6.58 -7.07 9.97
C LYS A 54 -5.52 -7.93 9.32
N MET A 55 -5.77 -8.37 8.11
CA MET A 55 -4.82 -9.17 7.34
C MET A 55 -4.73 -8.59 5.93
N ILE A 56 -3.52 -8.38 5.46
CA ILE A 56 -3.27 -8.13 4.04
C ILE A 56 -3.21 -9.51 3.41
N LYS A 57 -4.20 -9.83 2.58
CA LYS A 57 -4.40 -11.18 2.07
C LYS A 57 -3.29 -11.61 1.11
N LYS A 58 -3.21 -12.93 0.91
CA LYS A 58 -2.36 -13.50 -0.13
C LYS A 58 -2.60 -12.80 -1.46
N ASP A 59 -1.51 -12.45 -2.13
CA ASP A 59 -1.51 -11.78 -3.44
C ASP A 59 -2.22 -10.43 -3.49
N ALA A 60 -2.52 -9.81 -2.36
CA ALA A 60 -3.35 -8.59 -2.32
C ALA A 60 -2.89 -7.50 -3.29
N PHE A 61 -1.59 -7.24 -3.37
CA PHE A 61 -1.01 -6.25 -4.29
C PHE A 61 0.09 -6.86 -5.16
N ASN A 62 -0.03 -8.14 -5.45
CA ASN A 62 0.95 -8.84 -6.28
C ASN A 62 1.12 -8.13 -7.63
N SER A 63 2.36 -7.81 -7.97
CA SER A 63 2.74 -7.16 -9.22
C SER A 63 2.14 -5.78 -9.48
N CYS A 64 1.79 -5.06 -8.42
CA CYS A 64 1.33 -3.68 -8.53
C CYS A 64 2.53 -2.75 -8.72
N THR A 65 3.01 -2.64 -9.94
CA THR A 65 4.25 -1.90 -10.27
C THR A 65 4.10 -0.39 -10.17
N TYR A 66 2.88 0.12 -10.11
CA TYR A 66 2.58 1.56 -10.12
C TYR A 66 2.37 2.17 -8.74
N ILE A 67 2.47 1.39 -7.68
CA ILE A 67 2.36 1.87 -6.30
C ILE A 67 3.75 2.28 -5.83
N ALA A 68 3.90 3.52 -5.39
CA ALA A 68 5.18 4.04 -4.95
C ALA A 68 5.40 3.95 -3.43
N ALA A 69 4.32 3.87 -2.65
CA ALA A 69 4.40 3.73 -1.20
C ALA A 69 3.18 2.99 -0.66
N ILE A 70 3.36 2.27 0.43
CA ILE A 70 2.29 1.58 1.14
C ILE A 70 2.28 2.07 2.59
N LEU A 71 1.11 2.47 3.05
CA LEU A 71 0.88 2.90 4.42
C LEU A 71 0.04 1.84 5.12
N ILE A 72 0.67 1.11 6.06
CA ILE A 72 0.05 -0.01 6.75
C ILE A 72 -0.40 0.44 8.14
N PRO A 73 -1.70 0.34 8.47
CA PRO A 73 -2.21 0.79 9.77
C PRO A 73 -1.97 -0.24 10.87
N ASP A 74 -2.11 0.22 12.13
CA ASP A 74 -1.91 -0.62 13.32
C ASP A 74 -2.95 -1.73 13.49
N SER A 75 -3.99 -1.74 12.68
CA SER A 75 -4.99 -2.83 12.68
C SER A 75 -4.46 -4.12 12.06
N VAL A 76 -3.42 -4.03 11.23
CA VAL A 76 -2.89 -5.18 10.49
C VAL A 76 -2.02 -6.03 11.40
N THR A 77 -2.34 -7.33 11.48
CA THR A 77 -1.59 -8.31 12.26
C THR A 77 -0.80 -9.28 11.40
N GLU A 78 -1.20 -9.45 10.14
CA GLU A 78 -0.56 -10.38 9.22
C GLU A 78 -0.43 -9.80 7.83
N ILE A 79 0.70 -10.09 7.20
CA ILE A 79 0.93 -9.79 5.78
C ILE A 79 1.05 -11.14 5.07
N GLY A 80 0.17 -11.38 4.11
CA GLY A 80 0.04 -12.66 3.44
C GLY A 80 1.14 -12.96 2.43
N GLU A 81 1.16 -14.22 2.00
CA GLU A 81 2.05 -14.70 0.95
C GLU A 81 1.90 -13.85 -0.32
N ASN A 82 3.02 -13.45 -0.91
CA ASN A 82 3.07 -12.64 -2.13
C ASN A 82 2.30 -11.31 -2.06
N ALA A 83 1.99 -10.81 -0.89
CA ALA A 83 1.12 -9.64 -0.76
C ALA A 83 1.62 -8.43 -1.57
N PHE A 84 2.92 -8.22 -1.62
CA PHE A 84 3.57 -7.15 -2.38
C PHE A 84 4.64 -7.68 -3.32
N PHE A 85 4.48 -8.93 -3.75
CA PHE A 85 5.43 -9.54 -4.68
C PHE A 85 5.52 -8.71 -5.96
N GLY A 86 6.74 -8.42 -6.39
CA GLY A 86 6.96 -7.72 -7.65
C GLY A 86 6.49 -6.27 -7.69
N CYS A 87 6.26 -5.64 -6.56
CA CYS A 87 5.91 -4.23 -6.50
C CYS A 87 7.15 -3.36 -6.76
N THR A 88 7.61 -3.36 -8.00
CA THR A 88 8.87 -2.70 -8.39
C THR A 88 8.82 -1.19 -8.28
N GLY A 89 7.62 -0.61 -8.23
CA GLY A 89 7.45 0.83 -8.08
C GLY A 89 7.62 1.36 -6.67
N LEU A 90 7.66 0.47 -5.66
CA LEU A 90 7.87 0.89 -4.29
C LEU A 90 9.29 1.44 -4.14
N THR A 91 9.39 2.74 -3.92
CA THR A 91 10.68 3.44 -3.86
C THR A 91 11.00 4.00 -2.48
N SER A 92 10.02 3.95 -1.58
CA SER A 92 10.19 4.42 -0.21
C SER A 92 10.42 3.26 0.74
N SER A 93 10.98 3.54 1.90
CA SER A 93 11.04 2.56 2.98
C SER A 93 9.63 2.20 3.41
N ILE A 94 9.41 0.91 3.68
CA ILE A 94 8.13 0.44 4.23
C ILE A 94 8.28 0.37 5.74
N ASN A 95 7.29 0.95 6.43
CA ASN A 95 7.20 0.88 7.87
C ASN A 95 6.12 -0.13 8.27
N ILE A 96 6.55 -1.25 8.82
CA ILE A 96 5.65 -2.30 9.27
C ILE A 96 5.29 -2.02 10.72
N PRO A 97 3.99 -1.87 11.05
CA PRO A 97 3.60 -1.52 12.41
C PRO A 97 3.84 -2.65 13.42
N ASP A 98 3.93 -2.27 14.70
CA ASP A 98 4.17 -3.22 15.80
C ASP A 98 3.03 -4.22 16.01
N SER A 99 1.90 -4.01 15.36
CA SER A 99 0.78 -4.94 15.39
C SER A 99 1.04 -6.22 14.57
N VAL A 100 1.97 -6.16 13.62
CA VAL A 100 2.23 -7.28 12.71
C VAL A 100 3.07 -8.35 13.42
N THR A 101 2.59 -9.59 13.37
CA THR A 101 3.27 -10.74 13.95
C THR A 101 3.78 -11.73 12.92
N ASN A 102 3.15 -11.78 11.74
CA ASN A 102 3.50 -12.74 10.69
C ASN A 102 3.65 -12.04 9.35
N ILE A 103 4.71 -12.41 8.62
CA ILE A 103 4.93 -11.99 7.24
C ILE A 103 5.09 -13.27 6.41
N GLY A 104 4.23 -13.43 5.43
CA GLY A 104 4.19 -14.61 4.57
C GLY A 104 5.35 -14.70 3.58
N ASP A 105 5.44 -15.89 2.95
CA ASP A 105 6.47 -16.15 1.96
C ASP A 105 6.40 -15.15 0.81
N HIS A 106 7.57 -14.70 0.37
CA HIS A 106 7.70 -13.82 -0.80
C HIS A 106 6.92 -12.49 -0.71
N ALA A 107 6.54 -12.07 0.51
CA ALA A 107 5.67 -10.91 0.68
C ALA A 107 6.23 -9.64 0.03
N PHE A 108 7.53 -9.45 0.04
CA PHE A 108 8.21 -8.30 -0.55
C PHE A 108 9.25 -8.69 -1.60
N GLU A 109 9.20 -9.92 -2.08
CA GLU A 109 10.14 -10.36 -3.10
C GLU A 109 9.95 -9.57 -4.39
N GLY A 110 11.06 -9.20 -5.01
CA GLY A 110 11.02 -8.43 -6.25
C GLY A 110 10.65 -6.96 -6.11
N CYS A 111 10.58 -6.46 -4.90
CA CYS A 111 10.39 -5.02 -4.65
C CYS A 111 11.72 -4.29 -4.85
N GLU A 112 12.19 -4.25 -6.07
CA GLU A 112 13.55 -3.81 -6.41
C GLU A 112 13.85 -2.35 -6.06
N GLY A 113 12.81 -1.53 -5.98
CA GLY A 113 12.96 -0.12 -5.62
C GLY A 113 13.09 0.14 -4.13
N LEU A 114 12.82 -0.85 -3.28
CA LEU A 114 12.90 -0.66 -1.83
C LEU A 114 14.35 -0.55 -1.37
N THR A 115 14.63 0.48 -0.60
CA THR A 115 15.95 0.68 -0.01
C THR A 115 16.05 0.12 1.40
N SER A 116 14.92 0.02 2.10
CA SER A 116 14.87 -0.58 3.44
C SER A 116 13.46 -0.99 3.82
N ILE A 117 13.39 -1.97 4.70
CA ILE A 117 12.15 -2.38 5.36
C ILE A 117 12.44 -2.35 6.86
N ASN A 118 11.60 -1.63 7.60
CA ASN A 118 11.70 -1.62 9.04
C ASN A 118 10.77 -2.69 9.62
N ILE A 119 11.36 -3.81 10.05
CA ILE A 119 10.60 -4.94 10.61
C ILE A 119 10.64 -4.84 12.13
N PRO A 120 9.48 -4.70 12.79
CA PRO A 120 9.44 -4.54 14.24
C PRO A 120 9.71 -5.87 14.96
N ASP A 121 10.05 -5.78 16.24
CA ASP A 121 10.30 -6.96 17.10
C ASP A 121 9.07 -7.83 17.30
N SER A 122 7.87 -7.28 17.04
CA SER A 122 6.62 -8.04 17.14
C SER A 122 6.53 -9.17 16.11
N VAL A 123 7.28 -9.08 15.02
CA VAL A 123 7.24 -10.11 13.97
C VAL A 123 8.00 -11.34 14.45
N THR A 124 7.27 -12.44 14.63
CA THR A 124 7.83 -13.71 15.10
C THR A 124 8.02 -14.72 13.99
N ASN A 125 7.31 -14.55 12.86
CA ASN A 125 7.40 -15.43 11.71
C ASN A 125 7.60 -14.62 10.45
N ILE A 126 8.68 -14.92 9.73
CA ILE A 126 8.94 -14.35 8.41
C ILE A 126 9.16 -15.54 7.47
N GLY A 127 8.36 -15.58 6.41
CA GLY A 127 8.53 -16.58 5.36
C GLY A 127 9.69 -16.26 4.43
N TYR A 128 9.90 -17.11 3.47
CA TYR A 128 10.99 -16.95 2.52
C TYR A 128 10.72 -15.76 1.52
#